data_ac0cf86969a961af5e31565e8f44d28f
#
_entry.id   ac0cf86969a961af5e31565e8f44d28f
#
_cell.length_a   1.000
_cell.length_b   1.000
_cell.length_c   1.000
_cell.angle_alpha   90.00
_cell.angle_beta   90.00
_cell.angle_gamma   90.00
#
_symmetry.space_group_name_H-M   'P 1'
#
loop_
_entity.id
_entity.type
_entity.pdbx_description
1 polymer ?
#
loop_
_entity_poly.entity_id
_entity_poly.type
_entity_poly.pdbx_seq_one_letter_code
_entity_poly.pdbx_strand_id
1 'polypeptide(L)'
;MNHGFNRRIATVAAFTVAALGILAWPASTQNDGQTLKTEMHRGHKVVAGEALVKFRGAPALDQVERDMDADRDEKVGGAGLRLVHSRTHDVDTLLSILWARADVEFAEPNWIVYAAQTPADPWFGSLWGLYNTGQIIGGVAGTAGADIDAPQAWEISTGSTANVVGVVDTGIDYTHPDLAANVWSAPNQFTVTVGSRQITCAAGTHGFNAITNTCDPMDDNNHGTHVSGTIGAVGNNGVGVVGVNWVAAVMGLKFLDKNGSGTTANAINAIEFAVQAKNVFLSAANLRVLSNSWGGGGASQALLDEINRANTSDMLFVAAAGNSGSNNDATAFYPANYSAPNVVAVAATDNRDALASFSNYGATTVDLGAPGVYVLSTIRSGQYAYYSGTSMATPHVSGAAALVLSACTLDTTGVRNALLSNVDSIPSLVTKTVTTGRLNVFKAISNCGGSPPPPPPAPQDFTVGAAPGSVNVKRGGSAIYTVTVGSVGGFSGPVDLVVTGIPQGAAYTFSQDPVTPPAGNSVNSTLTVRTTSSSSRGTYTLTISGTGNPNGASTTNSATVSLRVR
;
A
#
# COMPACT_ATOMS: atom_id res chain seq x y z
N MET A 1 36.63 83.35 16.66
CA MET A 1 36.30 83.79 18.03
C MET A 1 35.59 82.60 18.70
N ASN A 2 36.31 82.04 19.58
CA ASN A 2 35.93 81.55 20.92
C ASN A 2 34.68 80.64 21.09
N HIS A 3 35.01 79.50 21.45
CA HIS A 3 34.77 78.75 22.72
C HIS A 3 33.46 78.01 22.87
N GLY A 4 33.60 76.73 23.20
CA GLY A 4 32.93 76.08 24.26
C GLY A 4 32.99 74.56 24.19
N PHE A 5 34.01 74.01 24.82
CA PHE A 5 34.09 72.56 25.21
C PHE A 5 33.04 72.27 26.28
N ASN A 6 32.21 71.26 26.08
CA ASN A 6 31.53 70.61 27.21
C ASN A 6 31.59 69.10 27.05
N ARG A 7 32.42 68.49 27.86
CA ARG A 7 32.50 67.10 28.15
C ARG A 7 31.18 66.65 28.85
N ARG A 8 30.47 65.71 28.31
CA ARG A 8 29.51 64.92 29.09
C ARG A 8 30.07 63.53 29.32
N ILE A 9 30.22 63.22 30.59
CA ILE A 9 30.64 61.97 31.17
C ILE A 9 29.56 60.92 30.82
N ALA A 10 29.96 59.86 30.10
CA ALA A 10 29.12 58.71 29.88
C ALA A 10 29.32 57.77 31.06
N THR A 11 28.30 57.64 31.87
CA THR A 11 28.21 56.64 32.94
C THR A 11 28.01 55.26 32.28
N VAL A 12 29.01 54.39 32.41
CA VAL A 12 28.90 52.98 32.02
C VAL A 12 28.13 52.27 33.11
N ALA A 13 26.90 51.90 32.82
CA ALA A 13 26.14 50.98 33.68
C ALA A 13 26.63 49.55 33.43
N ALA A 14 27.34 49.00 34.37
CA ALA A 14 27.71 47.58 34.40
C ALA A 14 26.45 46.76 34.67
N PHE A 15 25.96 46.04 33.65
CA PHE A 15 24.99 44.99 33.85
C PHE A 15 25.71 43.75 34.41
N THR A 16 25.53 43.47 35.67
CA THR A 16 25.87 42.18 36.28
C THR A 16 24.91 41.16 35.76
N VAL A 17 25.40 40.29 34.87
CA VAL A 17 24.70 39.05 34.48
C VAL A 17 24.73 38.10 35.70
N ALA A 18 23.62 37.98 36.38
CA ALA A 18 23.43 36.92 37.35
C ALA A 18 23.41 35.56 36.58
N ALA A 19 24.49 34.80 36.75
CA ALA A 19 24.53 33.42 36.34
C ALA A 19 23.51 32.64 37.19
N LEU A 20 22.34 32.35 36.58
CA LEU A 20 21.47 31.30 37.11
C LEU A 20 22.26 29.99 36.99
N GLY A 21 22.70 29.47 38.12
CA GLY A 21 23.24 28.12 38.23
C GLY A 21 22.16 27.13 37.81
N ILE A 22 22.34 26.53 36.64
CA ILE A 22 21.66 25.30 36.30
C ILE A 22 22.17 24.28 37.31
N LEU A 23 21.33 23.96 38.31
CA LEU A 23 21.49 22.79 39.14
C LEU A 23 21.45 21.59 38.18
N ALA A 24 22.63 21.17 37.72
CA ALA A 24 22.77 19.86 37.13
C ALA A 24 22.32 18.84 38.19
N TRP A 25 21.19 18.22 37.96
CA TRP A 25 20.87 16.98 38.64
C TRP A 25 22.06 16.05 38.42
N PRO A 26 22.55 15.38 39.47
CA PRO A 26 23.54 14.36 39.26
C PRO A 26 22.93 13.36 38.31
N ALA A 27 23.54 13.21 37.10
CA ALA A 27 23.28 12.06 36.26
C ALA A 27 23.51 10.85 37.20
N SER A 28 22.44 10.14 37.49
CA SER A 28 22.57 8.83 38.11
C SER A 28 23.39 8.03 37.09
N THR A 29 24.63 7.78 37.43
CA THR A 29 25.47 6.79 36.79
C THR A 29 24.83 5.44 37.06
N GLN A 30 23.79 5.09 36.31
CA GLN A 30 23.44 3.73 36.08
C GLN A 30 24.33 3.30 34.92
N ASN A 31 25.51 2.92 35.31
CA ASN A 31 26.45 2.20 34.52
C ASN A 31 25.91 0.78 34.39
N ASP A 32 25.32 0.46 33.25
CA ASP A 32 25.36 -0.89 32.72
C ASP A 32 25.28 -0.78 31.20
N GLY A 33 26.47 -0.75 30.60
CA GLY A 33 26.68 -0.90 29.16
C GLY A 33 26.39 -2.33 28.66
N GLN A 34 25.27 -2.90 29.05
CA GLN A 34 24.71 -4.04 28.33
C GLN A 34 23.91 -3.51 27.15
N THR A 35 24.55 -3.51 26.00
CA THR A 35 23.83 -3.40 24.73
C THR A 35 22.78 -4.49 24.72
N LEU A 36 21.48 -4.13 24.70
CA LEU A 36 20.38 -5.07 24.56
C LEU A 36 20.66 -5.96 23.35
N LYS A 37 20.83 -7.26 23.59
CA LYS A 37 20.92 -8.22 22.48
C LYS A 37 19.55 -8.25 21.80
N THR A 38 19.54 -8.10 20.49
CA THR A 38 18.30 -8.10 19.71
C THR A 38 18.35 -9.16 18.63
N GLU A 39 17.20 -9.68 18.26
CA GLU A 39 17.01 -10.56 17.12
C GLU A 39 15.78 -10.13 16.33
N MET A 40 15.52 -10.77 15.20
CA MET A 40 14.39 -10.44 14.34
C MET A 40 13.26 -11.46 14.51
N HIS A 41 12.05 -11.00 14.79
CA HIS A 41 10.84 -11.79 14.79
C HIS A 41 9.85 -11.15 13.82
N ARG A 42 9.48 -11.86 12.74
CA ARG A 42 8.54 -11.37 11.70
C ARG A 42 8.86 -9.96 11.16
N GLY A 43 10.15 -9.68 10.96
CA GLY A 43 10.60 -8.40 10.43
C GLY A 43 10.79 -7.27 11.47
N HIS A 44 10.47 -7.50 12.74
CA HIS A 44 10.64 -6.53 13.83
C HIS A 44 11.78 -6.91 14.76
N LYS A 45 12.46 -5.90 15.31
CA LYS A 45 13.45 -6.12 16.36
C LYS A 45 12.76 -6.44 17.68
N VAL A 46 13.23 -7.49 18.32
CA VAL A 46 12.80 -7.94 19.64
C VAL A 46 14.02 -8.12 20.54
N VAL A 47 13.84 -8.15 21.84
CA VAL A 47 14.92 -8.56 22.74
C VAL A 47 15.17 -10.05 22.56
N ALA A 48 16.44 -10.40 22.27
CA ALA A 48 16.80 -11.78 21.95
C ALA A 48 16.46 -12.73 23.11
N GLY A 49 15.77 -13.84 22.79
CA GLY A 49 15.38 -14.86 23.75
C GLY A 49 14.35 -14.43 24.78
N GLU A 50 13.63 -13.29 24.61
CA GLU A 50 12.63 -12.81 25.55
C GLU A 50 11.20 -12.88 25.03
N ALA A 51 10.29 -13.35 25.88
CA ALA A 51 8.86 -13.35 25.62
C ALA A 51 8.08 -12.80 26.83
N LEU A 52 7.01 -12.06 26.55
CA LEU A 52 5.98 -11.70 27.51
C LEU A 52 4.89 -12.79 27.48
N VAL A 53 4.58 -13.37 28.63
CA VAL A 53 3.63 -14.48 28.73
C VAL A 53 2.62 -14.24 29.85
N LYS A 54 1.36 -14.57 29.59
CA LYS A 54 0.29 -14.60 30.58
C LYS A 54 -0.27 -16.01 30.69
N PHE A 55 -0.37 -16.50 31.93
CA PHE A 55 -0.91 -17.81 32.25
C PHE A 55 -2.37 -17.70 32.74
N ARG A 56 -3.16 -18.76 32.48
CA ARG A 56 -4.58 -18.87 32.88
C ARG A 56 -4.79 -19.19 34.36
N GLY A 57 -3.74 -19.21 35.13
CA GLY A 57 -3.75 -19.50 36.57
C GLY A 57 -2.36 -19.37 37.15
N ALA A 58 -2.11 -19.98 38.30
CA ALA A 58 -0.77 -20.02 38.89
C ALA A 58 0.05 -21.10 38.15
N PRO A 59 1.03 -20.72 37.30
CA PRO A 59 1.85 -21.70 36.59
C PRO A 59 2.79 -22.42 37.55
N ALA A 60 3.15 -23.66 37.21
CA ALA A 60 4.27 -24.36 37.87
C ALA A 60 5.58 -23.76 37.34
N LEU A 61 6.09 -22.72 37.96
CA LEU A 61 7.24 -21.94 37.49
C LEU A 61 8.49 -22.78 37.23
N ASP A 62 8.80 -23.70 38.12
CA ASP A 62 9.93 -24.62 37.96
C ASP A 62 9.83 -25.46 36.67
N GLN A 63 8.61 -25.76 36.19
CA GLN A 63 8.42 -26.47 34.94
C GLN A 63 8.55 -25.51 33.75
N VAL A 64 8.04 -24.30 33.88
CA VAL A 64 8.20 -23.23 32.87
C VAL A 64 9.70 -22.94 32.65
N GLU A 65 10.47 -22.76 33.71
CA GLU A 65 11.91 -22.52 33.64
C GLU A 65 12.67 -23.67 32.98
N ARG A 66 12.32 -24.94 33.30
CA ARG A 66 12.94 -26.11 32.67
C ARG A 66 12.60 -26.26 31.20
N ASP A 67 11.32 -26.10 30.83
CA ASP A 67 10.86 -26.31 29.45
C ASP A 67 11.47 -25.29 28.47
N MET A 68 11.81 -24.09 28.97
CA MET A 68 12.31 -22.97 28.18
C MET A 68 13.81 -22.72 28.37
N ASP A 69 14.49 -23.50 29.21
CA ASP A 69 15.88 -23.19 29.67
C ASP A 69 16.00 -21.72 30.11
N ALA A 70 15.02 -21.29 30.94
CA ALA A 70 14.92 -19.91 31.37
C ALA A 70 15.95 -19.60 32.46
N ASP A 71 16.59 -18.45 32.35
CA ASP A 71 17.44 -17.86 33.37
C ASP A 71 16.83 -16.62 34.00
N ARG A 72 15.73 -16.12 33.43
CA ARG A 72 14.93 -15.03 34.00
C ARG A 72 13.45 -15.31 33.78
N ASP A 73 12.69 -15.20 34.85
CA ASP A 73 11.24 -15.25 34.89
C ASP A 73 10.74 -14.25 35.94
N GLU A 74 10.28 -13.09 35.49
CA GLU A 74 9.87 -12.00 36.40
C GLU A 74 8.49 -11.47 36.05
N LYS A 75 7.79 -10.94 37.07
CA LYS A 75 6.50 -10.29 36.89
C LYS A 75 6.66 -8.93 36.25
N VAL A 76 5.82 -8.62 35.23
CA VAL A 76 5.75 -7.34 34.56
C VAL A 76 4.38 -6.72 34.79
N GLY A 77 4.36 -5.48 35.23
CA GLY A 77 3.09 -4.77 35.50
C GLY A 77 2.17 -5.46 36.50
N GLY A 78 0.88 -5.11 36.47
CA GLY A 78 -0.11 -5.55 37.45
C GLY A 78 -1.05 -6.67 36.96
N ALA A 79 -1.01 -7.09 35.70
CA ALA A 79 -2.02 -7.96 35.10
C ALA A 79 -1.68 -9.46 35.08
N GLY A 80 -0.71 -9.90 35.88
CA GLY A 80 -0.26 -11.30 35.90
C GLY A 80 0.62 -11.68 34.72
N LEU A 81 1.15 -10.69 34.02
CA LEU A 81 2.10 -10.86 32.93
C LEU A 81 3.49 -11.19 33.48
N ARG A 82 4.23 -12.03 32.79
CA ARG A 82 5.60 -12.40 33.12
C ARG A 82 6.51 -12.16 31.92
N LEU A 83 7.74 -11.76 32.18
CA LEU A 83 8.84 -11.74 31.22
C LEU A 83 9.68 -12.99 31.44
N VAL A 84 9.84 -13.78 30.41
CA VAL A 84 10.69 -14.98 30.42
C VAL A 84 11.83 -14.77 29.43
N HIS A 85 13.07 -15.02 29.86
CA HIS A 85 14.26 -15.04 29.01
C HIS A 85 14.85 -16.45 28.98
N SER A 86 15.11 -16.96 27.79
CA SER A 86 15.76 -18.25 27.54
C SER A 86 17.25 -18.06 27.22
N ARG A 87 18.09 -18.93 27.77
CA ARG A 87 19.53 -18.96 27.46
C ARG A 87 19.87 -19.50 26.08
N THR A 88 19.01 -20.39 25.56
CA THR A 88 19.33 -21.22 24.38
C THR A 88 18.34 -21.07 23.23
N HIS A 89 17.12 -20.62 23.50
CA HIS A 89 16.08 -20.48 22.47
C HIS A 89 16.00 -19.06 21.95
N ASP A 90 15.89 -18.92 20.64
CA ASP A 90 15.42 -17.68 20.01
C ASP A 90 13.95 -17.44 20.29
N VAL A 91 13.47 -16.23 20.03
CA VAL A 91 12.08 -15.82 20.30
C VAL A 91 11.06 -16.70 19.57
N ASP A 92 11.31 -17.10 18.34
CA ASP A 92 10.40 -17.94 17.57
C ASP A 92 10.20 -19.31 18.21
N THR A 93 11.29 -19.93 18.64
CA THR A 93 11.30 -21.21 19.35
C THR A 93 10.60 -21.07 20.73
N LEU A 94 10.96 -20.01 21.47
CA LEU A 94 10.38 -19.73 22.78
C LEU A 94 8.88 -19.56 22.71
N LEU A 95 8.38 -18.77 21.76
CA LEU A 95 6.95 -18.58 21.52
C LEU A 95 6.25 -19.89 21.13
N SER A 96 6.89 -20.71 20.32
CA SER A 96 6.35 -22.01 19.92
C SER A 96 6.16 -22.95 21.11
N ILE A 97 7.13 -22.99 22.02
CA ILE A 97 7.06 -23.76 23.27
C ILE A 97 5.93 -23.23 24.16
N LEU A 98 5.84 -21.90 24.34
CA LEU A 98 4.82 -21.25 25.15
C LEU A 98 3.41 -21.51 24.62
N TRP A 99 3.18 -21.35 23.31
CA TRP A 99 1.87 -21.61 22.69
C TRP A 99 1.44 -23.08 22.69
N ALA A 100 2.38 -24.02 22.80
CA ALA A 100 2.06 -25.45 22.93
C ALA A 100 1.50 -25.80 24.33
N ARG A 101 1.62 -24.92 25.31
CA ARG A 101 1.17 -25.14 26.69
C ARG A 101 -0.32 -24.81 26.85
N ALA A 102 -1.07 -25.69 27.48
CA ALA A 102 -2.51 -25.50 27.74
C ALA A 102 -2.82 -24.40 28.77
N ASP A 103 -1.83 -24.10 29.66
CA ASP A 103 -1.96 -23.09 30.70
C ASP A 103 -1.57 -21.66 30.26
N VAL A 104 -1.10 -21.49 29.01
CA VAL A 104 -0.80 -20.17 28.45
C VAL A 104 -2.07 -19.52 27.90
N GLU A 105 -2.36 -18.31 28.33
CA GLU A 105 -3.45 -17.47 27.80
C GLU A 105 -2.99 -16.78 26.52
N PHE A 106 -1.83 -16.13 26.54
CA PHE A 106 -1.12 -15.63 25.37
C PHE A 106 0.40 -15.54 25.66
N ALA A 107 1.17 -15.50 24.61
CA ALA A 107 2.60 -15.20 24.63
C ALA A 107 2.94 -14.33 23.41
N GLU A 108 3.81 -13.35 23.61
CA GLU A 108 4.26 -12.42 22.57
C GLU A 108 5.74 -12.05 22.80
N PRO A 109 6.46 -11.56 21.76
CA PRO A 109 7.83 -11.11 21.91
C PRO A 109 7.93 -9.91 22.85
N ASN A 110 9.08 -9.73 23.52
CA ASN A 110 9.44 -8.46 24.13
C ASN A 110 9.94 -7.51 23.03
N TRP A 111 9.02 -6.69 22.50
CA TRP A 111 9.29 -5.80 21.40
C TRP A 111 10.25 -4.68 21.76
N ILE A 112 11.21 -4.36 20.87
CA ILE A 112 11.95 -3.11 20.99
C ILE A 112 11.03 -1.96 20.55
N VAL A 113 10.84 -1.00 21.46
CA VAL A 113 10.09 0.21 21.20
C VAL A 113 11.02 1.41 21.17
N TYR A 114 10.76 2.36 20.29
CA TYR A 114 11.56 3.56 20.09
C TYR A 114 10.73 4.80 20.37
N ALA A 115 11.39 5.92 20.70
CA ALA A 115 10.74 7.21 20.65
C ALA A 115 10.45 7.57 19.20
N ALA A 116 9.20 7.87 18.86
CA ALA A 116 8.81 8.21 17.50
C ALA A 116 9.63 9.41 16.98
N GLN A 117 10.29 9.26 15.83
CA GLN A 117 11.02 10.35 15.19
C GLN A 117 10.04 11.32 14.54
N THR A 118 9.94 12.51 15.10
CA THR A 118 9.16 13.60 14.51
C THR A 118 10.12 14.56 13.81
N PRO A 119 9.97 14.81 12.50
CA PRO A 119 10.82 15.75 11.80
C PRO A 119 10.62 17.19 12.31
N ALA A 120 11.67 18.01 12.26
CA ALA A 120 11.62 19.40 12.71
C ALA A 120 11.04 20.35 11.65
N ASP A 121 10.51 19.83 10.56
CA ASP A 121 9.98 20.60 9.45
C ASP A 121 8.69 21.34 9.88
N PRO A 122 8.60 22.65 9.66
CA PRO A 122 7.57 23.52 10.27
C PRO A 122 6.14 23.11 9.98
N TRP A 123 5.89 22.48 8.80
CA TRP A 123 4.55 22.09 8.39
C TRP A 123 4.26 20.59 8.50
N PHE A 124 5.10 19.83 9.20
CA PHE A 124 4.85 18.40 9.41
C PHE A 124 3.45 18.12 9.98
N GLY A 125 2.99 18.95 10.94
CA GLY A 125 1.64 18.84 11.49
C GLY A 125 0.49 19.01 10.48
N SER A 126 0.78 19.47 9.25
CA SER A 126 -0.18 19.59 8.15
C SER A 126 -0.13 18.40 7.18
N LEU A 127 0.86 17.51 7.31
CA LEU A 127 1.09 16.37 6.42
C LEU A 127 0.31 15.13 6.89
N TRP A 128 -1.01 15.25 6.89
CA TRP A 128 -1.90 14.21 7.39
C TRP A 128 -1.69 12.84 6.69
N GLY A 129 -1.29 12.85 5.43
CA GLY A 129 -1.02 11.63 4.68
C GLY A 129 0.14 10.82 5.26
N LEU A 130 1.09 11.48 5.92
CA LEU A 130 2.24 10.86 6.60
C LEU A 130 1.92 10.53 8.06
N TYR A 131 1.20 11.42 8.75
CA TYR A 131 0.82 11.26 10.16
C TYR A 131 -0.49 12.00 10.46
N ASN A 132 -1.55 11.24 10.69
CA ASN A 132 -2.89 11.76 10.96
C ASN A 132 -3.26 11.59 12.44
N THR A 133 -3.26 12.70 13.16
CA THR A 133 -3.67 12.76 14.58
C THR A 133 -5.12 13.21 14.76
N GLY A 134 -5.88 13.33 13.66
CA GLY A 134 -7.22 13.93 13.64
C GLY A 134 -7.22 15.44 13.36
N GLN A 135 -6.08 16.01 12.95
CA GLN A 135 -5.95 17.44 12.65
C GLN A 135 -6.93 17.90 11.56
N ILE A 136 -7.32 19.18 11.62
CA ILE A 136 -8.23 19.79 10.64
C ILE A 136 -7.43 20.22 9.41
N ILE A 137 -7.72 19.61 8.27
CA ILE A 137 -7.14 19.94 6.97
C ILE A 137 -8.26 20.28 5.99
N GLY A 138 -8.14 21.42 5.29
CA GLY A 138 -9.19 21.88 4.38
C GLY A 138 -10.56 22.10 5.04
N GLY A 139 -10.57 22.39 6.35
CA GLY A 139 -11.81 22.55 7.14
C GLY A 139 -12.45 21.24 7.62
N VAL A 140 -11.80 20.09 7.39
CA VAL A 140 -12.31 18.76 7.75
C VAL A 140 -11.40 18.13 8.80
N ALA A 141 -11.96 17.72 9.95
CA ALA A 141 -11.23 16.96 10.94
C ALA A 141 -10.90 15.56 10.40
N GLY A 142 -9.66 15.14 10.57
CA GLY A 142 -9.21 13.81 10.18
C GLY A 142 -9.63 12.73 11.16
N THR A 143 -9.40 11.48 10.78
CA THR A 143 -9.47 10.32 11.68
C THR A 143 -8.05 9.91 12.04
N ALA A 144 -7.72 9.89 13.31
CA ALA A 144 -6.39 9.49 13.76
C ALA A 144 -6.03 8.08 13.23
N GLY A 145 -4.84 7.94 12.66
CA GLY A 145 -4.37 6.71 12.03
C GLY A 145 -4.87 6.50 10.59
N ALA A 146 -5.63 7.43 10.01
CA ALA A 146 -5.97 7.41 8.59
C ALA A 146 -4.82 8.05 7.77
N ASP A 147 -3.64 7.39 7.77
CA ASP A 147 -2.38 7.81 7.14
C ASP A 147 -1.55 6.60 6.71
N ILE A 148 -0.32 6.79 6.28
CA ILE A 148 0.56 5.69 5.81
C ILE A 148 1.52 5.14 6.88
N ASP A 149 1.41 5.56 8.14
CA ASP A 149 2.32 5.19 9.24
C ASP A 149 3.81 5.54 8.96
N ALA A 150 4.06 6.70 8.38
CA ALA A 150 5.42 7.12 8.03
C ALA A 150 6.35 7.30 9.23
N PRO A 151 5.93 7.90 10.38
CA PRO A 151 6.80 8.03 11.55
C PRO A 151 7.34 6.69 12.06
N GLN A 152 6.52 5.65 12.07
CA GLN A 152 6.93 4.31 12.48
C GLN A 152 7.91 3.69 11.47
N ALA A 153 7.69 3.93 10.17
CA ALA A 153 8.60 3.48 9.11
C ALA A 153 9.96 4.16 9.20
N TRP A 154 10.01 5.44 9.59
CA TRP A 154 11.26 6.20 9.75
C TRP A 154 12.14 5.70 10.89
N GLU A 155 11.59 4.95 11.84
CA GLU A 155 12.40 4.26 12.85
C GLU A 155 13.27 3.13 12.25
N ILE A 156 12.86 2.60 11.07
CA ILE A 156 13.62 1.58 10.33
C ILE A 156 14.56 2.25 9.34
N SER A 157 14.04 3.19 8.53
CA SER A 157 14.81 3.96 7.56
C SER A 157 14.14 5.29 7.25
N THR A 158 14.92 6.34 7.09
CA THR A 158 14.46 7.65 6.61
C THR A 158 14.68 7.85 5.10
N GLY A 159 15.05 6.79 4.39
CA GLY A 159 15.32 6.80 2.96
C GLY A 159 16.79 6.70 2.60
N SER A 160 17.08 6.73 1.30
CA SER A 160 18.44 6.60 0.77
C SER A 160 18.54 7.18 -0.64
N THR A 161 19.72 7.69 -1.00
CA THR A 161 20.04 8.09 -2.37
C THR A 161 20.44 6.92 -3.27
N ALA A 162 20.55 5.70 -2.71
CA ALA A 162 20.99 4.51 -3.46
C ALA A 162 19.99 4.05 -4.53
N ASN A 163 18.70 4.37 -4.34
CA ASN A 163 17.63 4.07 -5.29
C ASN A 163 17.01 5.36 -5.81
N VAL A 164 16.92 5.50 -7.12
CA VAL A 164 16.40 6.72 -7.77
C VAL A 164 14.94 6.54 -8.13
N VAL A 165 14.12 7.56 -7.84
CA VAL A 165 12.73 7.67 -8.31
C VAL A 165 12.69 8.62 -9.49
N GLY A 166 12.30 8.13 -10.67
CA GLY A 166 12.04 8.95 -11.84
C GLY A 166 10.61 9.50 -11.81
N VAL A 167 10.45 10.82 -11.77
CA VAL A 167 9.14 11.49 -11.81
C VAL A 167 8.83 11.87 -13.26
N VAL A 168 7.98 11.09 -13.92
CA VAL A 168 7.54 11.29 -15.30
C VAL A 168 6.35 12.25 -15.29
N ASP A 169 6.60 13.57 -15.44
CA ASP A 169 5.61 14.61 -15.14
C ASP A 169 5.93 15.94 -15.87
N THR A 170 5.53 17.08 -15.30
CA THR A 170 5.78 18.44 -15.81
C THR A 170 7.22 18.92 -15.59
N GLY A 171 8.06 18.14 -14.94
CA GLY A 171 9.44 18.46 -14.54
C GLY A 171 9.59 18.56 -13.02
N ILE A 172 10.72 19.11 -12.58
CA ILE A 172 11.04 19.34 -11.17
C ILE A 172 11.75 20.68 -11.01
N ASP A 173 11.35 21.48 -10.02
CA ASP A 173 12.15 22.63 -9.59
C ASP A 173 13.32 22.13 -8.71
N TYR A 174 14.40 21.75 -9.38
CA TYR A 174 15.60 21.22 -8.73
C TYR A 174 16.37 22.28 -7.94
N THR A 175 15.92 23.54 -7.93
CA THR A 175 16.47 24.65 -7.12
C THR A 175 15.65 24.90 -5.85
N HIS A 176 14.52 24.21 -5.68
CA HIS A 176 13.65 24.38 -4.53
C HIS A 176 14.41 24.05 -3.23
N PRO A 177 14.45 24.95 -2.23
CA PRO A 177 15.26 24.78 -1.02
C PRO A 177 14.95 23.49 -0.23
N ASP A 178 13.73 23.00 -0.35
CA ASP A 178 13.27 21.79 0.33
C ASP A 178 13.33 20.51 -0.55
N LEU A 179 13.92 20.60 -1.75
CA LEU A 179 14.09 19.47 -2.68
C LEU A 179 15.53 19.29 -3.14
N ALA A 180 16.27 20.38 -3.32
CA ALA A 180 17.55 20.39 -4.05
C ALA A 180 18.55 19.33 -3.58
N ALA A 181 18.62 19.05 -2.28
CA ALA A 181 19.52 18.03 -1.72
C ALA A 181 19.10 16.58 -2.05
N ASN A 182 17.83 16.38 -2.38
CA ASN A 182 17.25 15.08 -2.72
C ASN A 182 17.00 14.92 -4.23
N VAL A 183 17.37 15.90 -5.04
CA VAL A 183 17.30 15.78 -6.49
C VAL A 183 18.54 15.04 -7.00
N TRP A 184 18.33 14.01 -7.83
CA TRP A 184 19.41 13.30 -8.48
C TRP A 184 20.26 14.26 -9.33
N SER A 185 21.56 14.03 -9.35
CA SER A 185 22.50 14.80 -10.16
C SER A 185 23.46 13.85 -10.87
N ALA A 186 23.63 14.03 -12.17
CA ALA A 186 24.55 13.20 -12.95
C ALA A 186 26.01 13.40 -12.46
N PRO A 187 26.69 12.32 -12.04
CA PRO A 187 28.07 12.44 -11.52
C PRO A 187 29.08 12.84 -12.59
N ASN A 188 28.81 12.51 -13.85
CA ASN A 188 29.66 12.78 -15.00
C ASN A 188 28.82 13.13 -16.22
N GLN A 189 29.48 13.72 -17.25
CA GLN A 189 28.88 13.81 -18.59
C GLN A 189 28.58 12.40 -19.12
N PHE A 190 27.41 12.24 -19.79
CA PHE A 190 27.00 10.98 -20.38
C PHE A 190 26.19 11.20 -21.65
N THR A 191 26.13 10.15 -22.47
CA THR A 191 25.30 10.14 -23.68
C THR A 191 24.41 8.92 -23.68
N VAL A 192 23.13 9.12 -23.98
CA VAL A 192 22.10 8.08 -24.14
C VAL A 192 21.45 8.20 -25.50
N THR A 193 20.84 7.11 -25.97
CA THR A 193 20.08 7.11 -27.22
C THR A 193 18.59 7.01 -26.89
N VAL A 194 17.83 8.06 -27.18
CA VAL A 194 16.38 8.12 -26.98
C VAL A 194 15.71 8.15 -28.36
N GLY A 195 15.00 7.11 -28.70
CA GLY A 195 14.51 6.90 -30.08
C GLY A 195 15.68 6.85 -31.08
N SER A 196 15.68 7.75 -32.05
CA SER A 196 16.77 7.88 -33.03
C SER A 196 17.81 8.96 -32.69
N ARG A 197 17.71 9.58 -31.51
CA ARG A 197 18.52 10.75 -31.11
C ARG A 197 19.56 10.37 -30.05
N GLN A 198 20.79 10.83 -30.26
CA GLN A 198 21.79 10.87 -29.20
C GLN A 198 21.61 12.13 -28.36
N ILE A 199 21.43 11.96 -27.06
CA ILE A 199 21.28 13.01 -26.07
C ILE A 199 22.51 12.98 -25.19
N THR A 200 23.29 14.06 -25.22
CA THR A 200 24.47 14.24 -24.36
C THR A 200 24.16 15.22 -23.25
N CYS A 201 24.24 14.77 -22.01
CA CYS A 201 23.98 15.54 -20.80
C CYS A 201 25.29 15.81 -20.07
N ALA A 202 25.47 17.04 -19.57
CA ALA A 202 26.61 17.41 -18.77
C ALA A 202 26.54 16.78 -17.36
N ALA A 203 27.67 16.73 -16.67
CA ALA A 203 27.69 16.49 -15.23
C ALA A 203 26.82 17.55 -14.52
N GLY A 204 26.15 17.16 -13.43
CA GLY A 204 25.21 18.02 -12.71
C GLY A 204 23.80 18.11 -13.31
N THR A 205 23.51 17.38 -14.39
CA THR A 205 22.15 17.27 -14.95
C THR A 205 21.22 16.57 -13.97
N HIS A 206 19.96 17.04 -13.89
CA HIS A 206 18.93 16.54 -12.97
C HIS A 206 17.86 15.64 -13.63
N GLY A 207 18.03 15.34 -14.90
CA GLY A 207 17.11 14.51 -15.66
C GLY A 207 16.96 14.91 -17.12
N PHE A 208 15.74 14.79 -17.68
CA PHE A 208 15.49 14.92 -19.10
C PHE A 208 14.16 15.65 -19.38
N ASN A 209 14.16 16.43 -20.46
CA ASN A 209 12.96 17.05 -21.04
C ASN A 209 12.70 16.45 -22.42
N ALA A 210 11.71 15.56 -22.49
CA ALA A 210 11.32 14.87 -23.72
C ALA A 210 10.58 15.76 -24.73
N ILE A 211 10.13 16.96 -24.31
CA ILE A 211 9.45 17.91 -25.19
C ILE A 211 10.49 18.58 -26.11
N THR A 212 11.59 19.02 -25.52
CA THR A 212 12.67 19.77 -26.21
C THR A 212 13.86 18.88 -26.55
N ASN A 213 13.89 17.63 -26.03
CA ASN A 213 15.03 16.72 -26.12
C ASN A 213 16.32 17.30 -25.50
N THR A 214 16.19 17.93 -24.35
CA THR A 214 17.31 18.54 -23.61
C THR A 214 17.44 17.91 -22.23
N CYS A 215 18.60 18.12 -21.59
CA CYS A 215 18.88 17.60 -20.25
C CYS A 215 18.45 18.56 -19.13
N ASP A 216 17.47 19.39 -19.38
CA ASP A 216 16.92 20.33 -18.39
C ASP A 216 15.45 20.02 -18.11
N PRO A 217 15.16 19.30 -17.01
CA PRO A 217 13.81 18.94 -16.61
C PRO A 217 13.12 20.02 -15.77
N MET A 218 13.55 21.31 -15.83
CA MET A 218 12.96 22.37 -15.01
C MET A 218 11.44 22.39 -15.19
N ASP A 219 10.73 22.41 -14.07
CA ASP A 219 9.28 22.48 -14.04
C ASP A 219 8.78 23.86 -14.42
N ASP A 220 7.79 23.94 -15.27
CA ASP A 220 7.13 25.19 -15.69
C ASP A 220 5.62 25.20 -15.39
N ASN A 221 5.13 24.18 -14.61
CA ASN A 221 3.72 24.03 -14.22
C ASN A 221 3.48 24.11 -12.71
N ASN A 222 4.10 23.32 -11.89
CA ASN A 222 4.10 23.06 -10.44
C ASN A 222 3.81 21.59 -10.11
N HIS A 223 3.10 20.83 -10.97
CA HIS A 223 2.56 19.51 -10.66
C HIS A 223 3.70 18.51 -10.37
N GLY A 224 4.71 18.42 -11.21
CA GLY A 224 5.83 17.50 -11.01
C GLY A 224 6.69 17.87 -9.80
N THR A 225 6.82 19.17 -9.48
CA THR A 225 7.49 19.63 -8.24
C THR A 225 6.70 19.20 -7.00
N HIS A 226 5.36 19.27 -7.05
CA HIS A 226 4.49 18.81 -5.96
C HIS A 226 4.58 17.30 -5.73
N VAL A 227 4.54 16.52 -6.81
CA VAL A 227 4.75 15.06 -6.79
C VAL A 227 6.12 14.72 -6.19
N SER A 228 7.18 15.41 -6.64
CA SER A 228 8.55 15.20 -6.16
C SER A 228 8.70 15.47 -4.66
N GLY A 229 8.07 16.53 -4.14
CA GLY A 229 8.09 16.86 -2.72
C GLY A 229 7.38 15.80 -1.85
N THR A 230 6.27 15.25 -2.32
CA THR A 230 5.59 14.14 -1.62
C THR A 230 6.48 12.90 -1.54
N ILE A 231 7.25 12.59 -2.59
CA ILE A 231 8.21 11.48 -2.59
C ILE A 231 9.36 11.73 -1.64
N GLY A 232 9.97 12.95 -1.69
CA GLY A 232 11.23 13.18 -1.02
C GLY A 232 11.59 14.65 -0.83
N ALA A 233 10.68 15.51 -0.33
CA ALA A 233 11.10 16.76 0.28
C ALA A 233 12.04 16.42 1.45
N VAL A 234 13.11 17.23 1.61
CA VAL A 234 14.21 16.96 2.54
C VAL A 234 13.72 16.98 3.98
N GLY A 235 13.77 15.85 4.66
CA GLY A 235 13.26 15.75 6.03
C GLY A 235 14.22 16.28 7.07
N ASN A 236 13.67 16.78 8.18
CA ASN A 236 14.40 17.26 9.35
C ASN A 236 15.42 18.37 9.04
N ASN A 237 15.12 19.20 8.05
CA ASN A 237 15.96 20.33 7.65
C ASN A 237 15.48 21.68 8.23
N GLY A 238 14.36 21.69 8.95
CA GLY A 238 13.74 22.89 9.52
C GLY A 238 13.10 23.81 8.47
N VAL A 239 12.84 23.31 7.26
CA VAL A 239 12.25 24.04 6.14
C VAL A 239 10.99 23.32 5.67
N GLY A 240 9.87 24.03 5.52
CA GLY A 240 8.66 23.63 4.82
C GLY A 240 8.07 22.30 5.26
N VAL A 241 8.17 21.29 4.40
CA VAL A 241 7.54 19.96 4.50
C VAL A 241 8.59 18.85 4.48
N VAL A 242 8.16 17.62 4.77
CA VAL A 242 8.97 16.41 4.57
C VAL A 242 8.23 15.48 3.60
N GLY A 243 8.98 14.78 2.76
CA GLY A 243 8.45 13.71 1.92
C GLY A 243 8.33 12.38 2.67
N VAL A 244 7.82 11.35 1.98
CA VAL A 244 7.85 9.97 2.51
C VAL A 244 9.28 9.54 2.85
N ASN A 245 10.28 10.04 2.11
CA ASN A 245 11.70 9.87 2.36
C ASN A 245 12.32 11.20 2.79
N TRP A 246 13.04 11.23 3.92
CA TRP A 246 13.85 12.39 4.34
C TRP A 246 15.08 12.56 3.45
N VAL A 247 15.63 11.42 3.02
CA VAL A 247 16.76 11.33 2.10
C VAL A 247 16.32 10.53 0.87
N ALA A 248 16.43 11.10 -0.30
CA ALA A 248 16.00 10.50 -1.57
C ALA A 248 16.94 10.87 -2.73
N ALA A 249 16.74 10.23 -3.87
CA ALA A 249 17.25 10.67 -5.16
C ALA A 249 16.10 10.73 -6.15
N VAL A 250 15.64 11.93 -6.51
CA VAL A 250 14.51 12.16 -7.42
C VAL A 250 15.01 12.71 -8.73
N MET A 251 14.74 12.03 -9.84
CA MET A 251 15.10 12.45 -11.19
C MET A 251 13.90 13.03 -11.92
N GLY A 252 14.00 14.24 -12.46
CA GLY A 252 12.95 14.85 -13.27
C GLY A 252 12.92 14.27 -14.69
N LEU A 253 11.76 13.79 -15.13
CA LEU A 253 11.52 13.23 -16.45
C LEU A 253 10.34 13.98 -17.08
N LYS A 254 10.63 15.20 -17.59
CA LYS A 254 9.62 16.12 -18.10
C LYS A 254 9.10 15.69 -19.46
N PHE A 255 7.79 15.40 -19.53
CA PHE A 255 7.08 15.16 -20.79
C PHE A 255 5.77 15.94 -20.92
N LEU A 256 5.26 16.48 -19.81
CA LEU A 256 4.13 17.39 -19.77
C LEU A 256 4.60 18.84 -19.85
N ASP A 257 3.90 19.67 -20.60
CA ASP A 257 4.17 21.09 -20.78
C ASP A 257 3.64 21.93 -19.61
N LYS A 258 3.78 23.24 -19.72
CA LYS A 258 3.29 24.21 -18.72
C LYS A 258 1.78 24.18 -18.45
N ASN A 259 1.00 23.56 -19.33
CA ASN A 259 -0.45 23.37 -19.18
C ASN A 259 -0.80 21.98 -18.62
N GLY A 260 0.19 21.15 -18.30
CA GLY A 260 0.01 19.79 -17.82
C GLY A 260 -0.38 18.81 -18.94
N SER A 261 -0.05 19.10 -20.20
CA SER A 261 -0.38 18.28 -21.34
C SER A 261 0.87 17.73 -22.01
N GLY A 262 0.80 16.50 -22.52
CA GLY A 262 1.91 15.85 -23.20
C GLY A 262 1.44 14.80 -24.20
N THR A 263 2.38 14.17 -24.89
CA THR A 263 2.09 13.12 -25.85
C THR A 263 2.59 11.76 -25.36
N THR A 264 1.96 10.68 -25.81
CA THR A 264 2.44 9.31 -25.54
C THR A 264 3.89 9.12 -26.00
N ALA A 265 4.28 9.70 -27.13
CA ALA A 265 5.64 9.61 -27.62
C ALA A 265 6.65 10.29 -26.67
N ASN A 266 6.30 11.44 -26.11
CA ASN A 266 7.17 12.12 -25.13
C ASN A 266 7.23 11.33 -23.80
N ALA A 267 6.14 10.70 -23.36
CA ALA A 267 6.14 9.82 -22.19
C ALA A 267 7.08 8.61 -22.43
N ILE A 268 6.98 7.94 -23.58
CA ILE A 268 7.88 6.84 -23.99
C ILE A 268 9.33 7.32 -23.96
N ASN A 269 9.65 8.47 -24.56
CA ASN A 269 11.00 9.01 -24.59
C ASN A 269 11.54 9.33 -23.19
N ALA A 270 10.69 9.82 -22.29
CA ALA A 270 11.06 10.09 -20.90
C ALA A 270 11.37 8.80 -20.12
N ILE A 271 10.58 7.74 -20.31
CA ILE A 271 10.80 6.42 -19.71
C ILE A 271 12.07 5.79 -20.32
N GLU A 272 12.25 5.84 -21.63
CA GLU A 272 13.46 5.35 -22.30
C GLU A 272 14.73 6.03 -21.77
N PHE A 273 14.69 7.36 -21.58
CA PHE A 273 15.82 8.06 -20.98
C PHE A 273 16.16 7.49 -19.58
N ALA A 274 15.16 7.20 -18.76
CA ALA A 274 15.37 6.60 -17.44
C ALA A 274 16.04 5.22 -17.52
N VAL A 275 15.58 4.37 -18.45
CA VAL A 275 16.18 3.05 -18.71
C VAL A 275 17.63 3.18 -19.17
N GLN A 276 17.91 4.10 -20.08
CA GLN A 276 19.27 4.33 -20.59
C GLN A 276 20.19 4.92 -19.51
N ALA A 277 19.72 5.87 -18.73
CA ALA A 277 20.50 6.47 -17.63
C ALA A 277 20.89 5.41 -16.58
N LYS A 278 19.96 4.50 -16.21
CA LYS A 278 20.25 3.36 -15.35
C LYS A 278 21.36 2.47 -15.92
N ASN A 279 21.30 2.17 -17.22
CA ASN A 279 22.30 1.32 -17.88
C ASN A 279 23.69 1.97 -17.92
N VAL A 280 23.75 3.30 -18.06
CA VAL A 280 25.02 4.05 -18.10
C VAL A 280 25.65 4.17 -16.73
N PHE A 281 24.86 4.50 -15.71
CA PHE A 281 25.40 4.83 -14.39
C PHE A 281 25.34 3.69 -13.37
N LEU A 282 24.60 2.62 -13.65
CA LEU A 282 24.40 1.48 -12.75
C LEU A 282 24.00 1.97 -11.34
N SER A 283 24.91 1.83 -10.35
CA SER A 283 24.61 2.22 -8.96
C SER A 283 24.43 3.72 -8.73
N ALA A 284 25.02 4.59 -9.56
CA ALA A 284 24.90 6.05 -9.41
C ALA A 284 23.59 6.62 -9.99
N ALA A 285 22.86 5.85 -10.80
CA ALA A 285 21.49 6.14 -11.23
C ALA A 285 20.67 4.85 -11.22
N ASN A 286 20.64 4.17 -10.08
CA ASN A 286 19.85 2.96 -9.91
C ASN A 286 18.35 3.31 -9.85
N LEU A 287 17.76 3.65 -10.99
CA LEU A 287 16.33 3.91 -11.08
C LEU A 287 15.56 2.63 -10.78
N ARG A 288 14.72 2.67 -9.76
CA ARG A 288 13.93 1.53 -9.29
C ARG A 288 12.43 1.80 -9.34
N VAL A 289 12.03 3.06 -9.39
CA VAL A 289 10.62 3.48 -9.36
C VAL A 289 10.41 4.57 -10.41
N LEU A 290 9.34 4.45 -11.18
CA LEU A 290 8.80 5.49 -12.06
C LEU A 290 7.46 5.94 -11.48
N SER A 291 7.36 7.22 -11.11
CA SER A 291 6.15 7.84 -10.58
C SER A 291 5.40 8.53 -11.71
N ASN A 292 4.16 8.11 -11.97
CA ASN A 292 3.37 8.51 -13.14
C ASN A 292 2.02 9.07 -12.70
N SER A 293 2.01 10.36 -12.32
CA SER A 293 0.84 11.08 -11.85
C SER A 293 0.01 11.68 -13.00
N TRP A 294 -0.18 10.93 -14.06
CA TRP A 294 -0.87 11.34 -15.29
C TRP A 294 -1.63 10.18 -15.91
N GLY A 295 -2.51 10.50 -16.85
CA GLY A 295 -3.22 9.51 -17.63
C GLY A 295 -4.26 10.13 -18.56
N GLY A 296 -4.89 9.28 -19.37
CA GLY A 296 -5.89 9.65 -20.36
C GLY A 296 -5.59 9.04 -21.71
N GLY A 297 -6.44 9.34 -22.69
CA GLY A 297 -6.32 8.76 -24.03
C GLY A 297 -6.71 7.28 -24.10
N GLY A 298 -6.43 6.67 -25.24
CA GLY A 298 -6.67 5.24 -25.49
C GLY A 298 -5.47 4.36 -25.13
N ALA A 299 -5.66 3.05 -25.20
CA ALA A 299 -4.57 2.10 -25.11
C ALA A 299 -3.51 2.35 -26.18
N SER A 300 -2.24 2.30 -25.80
CA SER A 300 -1.09 2.39 -26.70
C SER A 300 -0.19 1.18 -26.50
N GLN A 301 -0.05 0.36 -27.53
CA GLN A 301 0.86 -0.78 -27.47
C GLN A 301 2.31 -0.32 -27.29
N ALA A 302 2.71 0.76 -27.94
CA ALA A 302 4.07 1.30 -27.83
C ALA A 302 4.40 1.75 -26.38
N LEU A 303 3.42 2.32 -25.66
CA LEU A 303 3.61 2.68 -24.25
C LEU A 303 3.67 1.42 -23.37
N LEU A 304 2.83 0.42 -23.63
CA LEU A 304 2.88 -0.86 -22.91
C LEU A 304 4.23 -1.57 -23.12
N ASP A 305 4.74 -1.56 -24.35
CA ASP A 305 6.06 -2.15 -24.66
C ASP A 305 7.18 -1.45 -23.87
N GLU A 306 7.10 -0.11 -23.74
CA GLU A 306 8.08 0.66 -22.97
C GLU A 306 7.95 0.43 -21.46
N ILE A 307 6.73 0.28 -20.93
CA ILE A 307 6.48 -0.12 -19.53
C ILE A 307 7.05 -1.52 -19.25
N ASN A 308 6.87 -2.46 -20.18
CA ASN A 308 7.47 -3.80 -20.07
C ASN A 308 9.00 -3.75 -20.15
N ARG A 309 9.57 -2.83 -20.91
CA ARG A 309 11.02 -2.59 -20.96
C ARG A 309 11.54 -2.04 -19.62
N ALA A 310 10.82 -1.10 -19.02
CA ALA A 310 11.12 -0.62 -17.66
C ALA A 310 11.05 -1.76 -16.64
N ASN A 311 10.07 -2.68 -16.76
CA ASN A 311 9.98 -3.89 -15.95
C ASN A 311 11.21 -4.78 -16.10
N THR A 312 11.64 -5.05 -17.34
CA THR A 312 12.85 -5.84 -17.61
C THR A 312 14.12 -5.17 -17.04
N SER A 313 14.10 -3.86 -16.89
CA SER A 313 15.16 -3.06 -16.27
C SER A 313 14.98 -2.91 -14.75
N ASP A 314 14.14 -3.73 -14.12
CA ASP A 314 13.87 -3.75 -12.68
C ASP A 314 13.40 -2.37 -12.15
N MET A 315 12.34 -1.84 -12.76
CA MET A 315 11.69 -0.59 -12.38
C MET A 315 10.20 -0.81 -12.11
N LEU A 316 9.73 -0.44 -10.93
CA LEU A 316 8.30 -0.37 -10.59
C LEU A 316 7.68 0.83 -11.32
N PHE A 317 6.47 0.68 -11.84
CA PHE A 317 5.71 1.72 -12.53
C PHE A 317 4.45 2.05 -11.72
N VAL A 318 4.48 3.14 -10.97
CA VAL A 318 3.35 3.56 -10.13
C VAL A 318 2.51 4.58 -10.89
N ALA A 319 1.20 4.33 -11.03
CA ALA A 319 0.32 5.11 -11.90
C ALA A 319 -0.95 5.60 -11.18
N ALA A 320 -1.35 6.84 -11.45
CA ALA A 320 -2.59 7.41 -10.95
C ALA A 320 -3.82 6.75 -11.60
N ALA A 321 -4.80 6.32 -10.81
CA ALA A 321 -6.00 5.66 -11.32
C ALA A 321 -6.92 6.57 -12.15
N GLY A 322 -6.83 7.90 -11.99
CA GLY A 322 -7.67 8.91 -12.66
C GLY A 322 -8.61 9.63 -11.72
N ASN A 323 -9.16 10.76 -12.19
CA ASN A 323 -9.91 11.71 -11.35
C ASN A 323 -11.35 11.98 -11.86
N SER A 324 -12.00 10.96 -12.43
CA SER A 324 -13.36 11.08 -12.98
C SER A 324 -14.44 10.39 -12.15
N GLY A 325 -14.08 9.80 -10.99
CA GLY A 325 -14.97 8.99 -10.16
C GLY A 325 -15.46 7.71 -10.86
N SER A 326 -14.74 7.26 -11.88
CA SER A 326 -15.14 6.18 -12.78
C SER A 326 -14.61 4.82 -12.34
N ASN A 327 -15.33 3.75 -12.69
CA ASN A 327 -14.88 2.39 -12.50
C ASN A 327 -13.96 1.97 -13.66
N ASN A 328 -12.68 1.78 -13.38
CA ASN A 328 -11.66 1.36 -14.34
C ASN A 328 -11.84 -0.08 -14.83
N ASP A 329 -12.58 -0.92 -14.10
CA ASP A 329 -12.95 -2.26 -14.57
C ASP A 329 -13.96 -2.18 -15.74
N ALA A 330 -14.75 -1.11 -15.81
CA ALA A 330 -15.74 -0.88 -16.87
C ALA A 330 -15.22 0.04 -17.97
N THR A 331 -14.42 1.05 -17.61
CA THR A 331 -13.88 2.06 -18.53
C THR A 331 -12.41 2.29 -18.21
N ALA A 332 -11.55 1.66 -18.99
CA ALA A 332 -10.10 1.69 -18.75
C ALA A 332 -9.53 3.11 -18.80
N PHE A 333 -8.60 3.40 -17.88
CA PHE A 333 -7.82 4.64 -17.80
C PHE A 333 -6.33 4.33 -17.88
N TYR A 334 -5.66 4.76 -18.93
CA TYR A 334 -4.25 4.45 -19.15
C TYR A 334 -3.33 5.59 -18.71
N PRO A 335 -2.13 5.23 -18.09
CA PRO A 335 -1.48 3.91 -18.06
C PRO A 335 -1.93 2.96 -16.93
N ALA A 336 -2.75 3.40 -15.97
CA ALA A 336 -3.13 2.60 -14.79
C ALA A 336 -3.73 1.22 -15.13
N ASN A 337 -4.44 1.09 -16.25
CA ASN A 337 -5.08 -0.16 -16.68
C ASN A 337 -4.20 -1.11 -17.51
N TYR A 338 -2.89 -0.84 -17.65
CA TYR A 338 -2.03 -1.83 -18.31
C TYR A 338 -1.75 -3.02 -17.40
N SER A 339 -1.96 -4.23 -17.93
CA SER A 339 -1.65 -5.50 -17.25
C SER A 339 -0.16 -5.86 -17.33
N ALA A 340 0.73 -4.90 -17.04
CA ALA A 340 2.17 -5.18 -16.92
C ALA A 340 2.51 -5.52 -15.47
N PRO A 341 3.42 -6.48 -15.20
CA PRO A 341 3.66 -6.99 -13.85
C PRO A 341 4.28 -5.97 -12.89
N ASN A 342 4.86 -4.89 -13.41
CA ASN A 342 5.44 -3.79 -12.66
C ASN A 342 4.50 -2.59 -12.46
N VAL A 343 3.27 -2.63 -12.96
CA VAL A 343 2.29 -1.55 -12.76
C VAL A 343 1.64 -1.68 -11.38
N VAL A 344 1.54 -0.54 -10.69
CA VAL A 344 0.76 -0.35 -9.47
C VAL A 344 -0.16 0.85 -9.67
N ALA A 345 -1.45 0.61 -9.77
CA ALA A 345 -2.48 1.64 -9.95
C ALA A 345 -3.02 2.13 -8.60
N VAL A 346 -3.09 3.46 -8.42
CA VAL A 346 -3.33 4.08 -7.12
C VAL A 346 -4.58 4.95 -7.12
N ALA A 347 -5.54 4.62 -6.25
CA ALA A 347 -6.72 5.43 -5.93
C ALA A 347 -6.41 6.47 -4.83
N ALA A 348 -7.22 7.52 -4.74
CA ALA A 348 -7.06 8.56 -3.73
C ALA A 348 -8.03 8.39 -2.55
N THR A 349 -7.51 8.47 -1.31
CA THR A 349 -8.31 8.55 -0.08
C THR A 349 -8.22 9.94 0.55
N ASP A 350 -9.22 10.31 1.38
CA ASP A 350 -9.20 11.50 2.21
C ASP A 350 -8.65 11.19 3.62
N ASN A 351 -8.53 12.23 4.47
CA ASN A 351 -8.02 12.14 5.84
C ASN A 351 -8.95 11.40 6.83
N ARG A 352 -10.00 10.74 6.35
CA ARG A 352 -10.95 9.92 7.13
C ARG A 352 -11.08 8.52 6.55
N ASP A 353 -10.14 8.11 5.70
CA ASP A 353 -10.17 6.84 4.97
C ASP A 353 -11.36 6.68 4.00
N ALA A 354 -12.03 7.76 3.62
CA ALA A 354 -13.02 7.69 2.56
C ALA A 354 -12.35 7.69 1.17
N LEU A 355 -12.85 6.88 0.24
CA LEU A 355 -12.46 7.01 -1.17
C LEU A 355 -12.87 8.41 -1.65
N ALA A 356 -11.94 9.17 -2.20
CA ALA A 356 -12.22 10.51 -2.72
C ALA A 356 -13.26 10.45 -3.84
N SER A 357 -14.25 11.36 -3.80
CA SER A 357 -15.39 11.33 -4.75
C SER A 357 -14.97 11.44 -6.22
N PHE A 358 -13.83 12.07 -6.49
CA PHE A 358 -13.26 12.16 -7.83
C PHE A 358 -12.40 10.94 -8.21
N SER A 359 -11.96 10.13 -7.23
CA SER A 359 -11.01 9.04 -7.51
C SER A 359 -11.64 7.98 -8.40
N ASN A 360 -10.95 7.63 -9.48
CA ASN A 360 -11.26 6.39 -10.16
C ASN A 360 -10.93 5.21 -9.23
N TYR A 361 -11.59 4.07 -9.48
CA TYR A 361 -11.49 2.84 -8.72
C TYR A 361 -11.66 1.63 -9.64
N GLY A 362 -11.35 0.44 -9.16
CA GLY A 362 -11.57 -0.81 -9.89
C GLY A 362 -11.16 -1.99 -9.04
N ALA A 363 -12.08 -2.90 -8.76
CA ALA A 363 -11.83 -4.07 -7.91
C ALA A 363 -10.78 -5.04 -8.49
N THR A 364 -10.52 -4.95 -9.80
CA THR A 364 -9.56 -5.79 -10.52
C THR A 364 -8.44 -5.02 -11.21
N THR A 365 -8.54 -3.69 -11.31
CA THR A 365 -7.63 -2.86 -12.11
C THR A 365 -6.95 -1.74 -11.33
N VAL A 366 -7.39 -1.45 -10.10
CA VAL A 366 -6.74 -0.47 -9.22
C VAL A 366 -6.23 -1.19 -7.99
N ASP A 367 -4.91 -1.13 -7.74
CA ASP A 367 -4.28 -2.00 -6.76
C ASP A 367 -4.59 -1.61 -5.31
N LEU A 368 -4.40 -0.34 -4.94
CA LEU A 368 -4.57 0.15 -3.57
C LEU A 368 -4.98 1.62 -3.54
N GLY A 369 -5.37 2.11 -2.36
CA GLY A 369 -5.56 3.53 -2.09
C GLY A 369 -4.37 4.17 -1.37
N ALA A 370 -4.22 5.49 -1.50
CA ALA A 370 -3.26 6.28 -0.74
C ALA A 370 -3.78 7.72 -0.53
N PRO A 371 -3.20 8.50 0.42
CA PRO A 371 -3.60 9.88 0.69
C PRO A 371 -3.56 10.77 -0.55
N GLY A 372 -4.70 11.33 -0.95
CA GLY A 372 -4.80 12.10 -2.19
C GLY A 372 -5.68 13.35 -2.12
N VAL A 373 -6.19 13.73 -0.94
CA VAL A 373 -7.06 14.90 -0.78
C VAL A 373 -6.38 15.94 0.12
N TYR A 374 -6.27 17.19 -0.35
CA TYR A 374 -5.59 18.27 0.39
C TYR A 374 -4.19 17.85 0.88
N VAL A 375 -3.38 17.31 -0.02
CA VAL A 375 -1.97 16.97 0.24
C VAL A 375 -1.12 18.22 0.08
N LEU A 376 -0.42 18.61 1.14
CA LEU A 376 0.54 19.72 1.14
C LEU A 376 1.89 19.23 0.63
N SER A 377 2.48 19.93 -0.34
CA SER A 377 3.81 19.64 -0.85
C SER A 377 4.46 20.86 -1.50
N THR A 378 5.69 20.70 -1.96
CA THR A 378 6.47 21.72 -2.65
C THR A 378 5.87 22.09 -4.01
N ILE A 379 5.94 23.36 -4.38
CA ILE A 379 5.69 23.86 -5.74
C ILE A 379 6.84 24.81 -6.13
N ARG A 380 6.90 25.16 -7.40
CA ARG A 380 7.98 26.02 -7.94
C ARG A 380 8.24 27.28 -7.13
N SER A 381 9.46 27.80 -7.26
CA SER A 381 9.90 29.06 -6.67
C SER A 381 9.93 29.05 -5.14
N GLY A 382 10.28 27.91 -4.54
CA GLY A 382 10.40 27.74 -3.09
C GLY A 382 9.07 27.85 -2.33
N GLN A 383 7.96 27.57 -3.02
CA GLN A 383 6.60 27.68 -2.48
C GLN A 383 6.00 26.31 -2.18
N TYR A 384 4.82 26.29 -1.53
CA TYR A 384 4.09 25.09 -1.16
C TYR A 384 2.60 25.27 -1.39
N ALA A 385 1.89 24.20 -1.72
CA ALA A 385 0.45 24.24 -1.96
C ALA A 385 -0.24 22.93 -1.58
N TYR A 386 -1.54 23.02 -1.30
CA TYR A 386 -2.41 21.86 -1.15
C TYR A 386 -3.00 21.46 -2.50
N TYR A 387 -2.79 20.24 -2.93
CA TYR A 387 -3.43 19.67 -4.12
C TYR A 387 -4.26 18.43 -3.76
N SER A 388 -5.22 18.10 -4.65
CA SER A 388 -6.06 16.90 -4.53
C SER A 388 -6.12 16.16 -5.86
N GLY A 389 -5.97 14.85 -5.83
CA GLY A 389 -5.99 14.00 -7.01
C GLY A 389 -5.37 12.62 -6.73
N THR A 390 -5.65 11.66 -7.59
CA THR A 390 -4.87 10.41 -7.63
C THR A 390 -3.41 10.68 -7.96
N SER A 391 -3.11 11.85 -8.57
CA SER A 391 -1.76 12.38 -8.77
C SER A 391 -1.00 12.66 -7.47
N MET A 392 -1.69 12.92 -6.35
CA MET A 392 -1.08 13.12 -5.03
C MET A 392 -1.01 11.82 -4.23
N ALA A 393 -1.88 10.87 -4.52
CA ALA A 393 -1.83 9.53 -3.96
C ALA A 393 -0.65 8.71 -4.52
N THR A 394 -0.42 8.77 -5.81
CA THR A 394 0.66 8.08 -6.53
C THR A 394 2.06 8.30 -5.91
N PRO A 395 2.50 9.54 -5.62
CA PRO A 395 3.82 9.77 -5.03
C PRO A 395 3.96 9.24 -3.60
N HIS A 396 2.90 9.07 -2.81
CA HIS A 396 2.98 8.35 -1.54
C HIS A 396 3.40 6.90 -1.76
N VAL A 397 2.84 6.23 -2.77
CA VAL A 397 3.20 4.84 -3.11
C VAL A 397 4.61 4.78 -3.72
N SER A 398 4.98 5.72 -4.60
CA SER A 398 6.33 5.80 -5.18
C SER A 398 7.40 6.06 -4.11
N GLY A 399 7.10 6.95 -3.16
CA GLY A 399 7.95 7.22 -2.00
C GLY A 399 8.06 6.01 -1.07
N ALA A 400 6.94 5.32 -0.81
CA ALA A 400 6.94 4.09 -0.01
C ALA A 400 7.78 2.99 -0.66
N ALA A 401 7.71 2.82 -1.98
CA ALA A 401 8.57 1.90 -2.71
C ALA A 401 10.06 2.21 -2.53
N ALA A 402 10.44 3.49 -2.64
CA ALA A 402 11.82 3.93 -2.41
C ALA A 402 12.28 3.71 -0.96
N LEU A 403 11.39 3.96 0.02
CA LEU A 403 11.67 3.76 1.43
C LEU A 403 11.86 2.27 1.75
N VAL A 404 11.02 1.39 1.23
CA VAL A 404 11.17 -0.06 1.34
C VAL A 404 12.51 -0.51 0.75
N LEU A 405 12.86 -0.04 -0.45
CA LEU A 405 14.13 -0.36 -1.12
C LEU A 405 15.37 0.22 -0.40
N SER A 406 15.21 1.19 0.49
CA SER A 406 16.31 1.72 1.29
C SER A 406 16.75 0.77 2.42
N ALA A 407 15.85 -0.11 2.86
CA ALA A 407 16.09 -1.07 3.93
C ALA A 407 16.17 -2.52 3.44
N CYS A 408 15.57 -2.83 2.27
CA CYS A 408 15.37 -4.19 1.79
C CYS A 408 15.93 -4.37 0.39
N THR A 409 16.66 -5.46 0.17
CA THR A 409 17.14 -5.84 -1.16
C THR A 409 16.06 -6.66 -1.88
N LEU A 410 15.26 -5.98 -2.70
CA LEU A 410 14.15 -6.58 -3.45
C LEU A 410 14.24 -6.23 -4.93
N ASP A 411 13.76 -7.13 -5.79
CA ASP A 411 13.45 -6.81 -7.19
C ASP A 411 12.09 -6.09 -7.32
N THR A 412 11.69 -5.75 -8.53
CA THR A 412 10.41 -5.07 -8.79
C THR A 412 9.21 -5.87 -8.29
N THR A 413 9.22 -7.19 -8.44
CA THR A 413 8.16 -8.06 -7.94
C THR A 413 8.12 -8.05 -6.42
N GLY A 414 9.27 -8.13 -5.77
CA GLY A 414 9.40 -8.10 -4.31
C GLY A 414 8.89 -6.79 -3.71
N VAL A 415 9.28 -5.63 -4.26
CA VAL A 415 8.80 -4.33 -3.74
C VAL A 415 7.31 -4.13 -4.00
N ARG A 416 6.80 -4.54 -5.18
CA ARG A 416 5.36 -4.55 -5.45
C ARG A 416 4.59 -5.38 -4.42
N ASN A 417 5.05 -6.59 -4.15
CA ASN A 417 4.43 -7.47 -3.17
C ASN A 417 4.52 -6.91 -1.74
N ALA A 418 5.65 -6.33 -1.35
CA ALA A 418 5.79 -5.68 -0.05
C ALA A 418 4.76 -4.57 0.16
N LEU A 419 4.49 -3.76 -0.87
CA LEU A 419 3.48 -2.71 -0.82
C LEU A 419 2.05 -3.27 -0.76
N LEU A 420 1.71 -4.21 -1.65
CA LEU A 420 0.33 -4.66 -1.83
C LEU A 420 -0.15 -5.65 -0.77
N SER A 421 0.77 -6.44 -0.20
CA SER A 421 0.41 -7.42 0.85
C SER A 421 0.36 -6.83 2.27
N ASN A 422 0.76 -5.57 2.44
CA ASN A 422 0.90 -4.93 3.75
C ASN A 422 0.07 -3.65 3.88
N VAL A 423 -1.06 -3.59 3.23
CA VAL A 423 -2.02 -2.46 3.31
C VAL A 423 -2.84 -2.49 4.59
N ASP A 424 -3.44 -1.35 4.94
CA ASP A 424 -4.53 -1.29 5.92
C ASP A 424 -5.86 -1.49 5.20
N SER A 425 -6.54 -2.60 5.46
CA SER A 425 -7.87 -2.81 4.90
C SER A 425 -8.86 -1.78 5.47
N ILE A 426 -9.51 -1.02 4.59
CA ILE A 426 -10.46 0.03 4.97
C ILE A 426 -11.81 -0.18 4.26
N PRO A 427 -12.95 0.03 4.96
CA PRO A 427 -14.27 -0.27 4.42
C PRO A 427 -14.59 0.45 3.10
N SER A 428 -14.06 1.67 2.89
CA SER A 428 -14.32 2.48 1.70
C SER A 428 -13.70 1.92 0.43
N LEU A 429 -12.67 1.06 0.55
CA LEU A 429 -11.97 0.44 -0.57
C LEU A 429 -12.39 -1.01 -0.85
N VAL A 430 -13.27 -1.59 -0.03
CA VAL A 430 -13.87 -2.90 -0.30
C VAL A 430 -14.61 -2.85 -1.63
N THR A 431 -14.32 -3.77 -2.56
CA THR A 431 -14.82 -3.80 -3.94
C THR A 431 -14.42 -2.58 -4.81
N LYS A 432 -13.46 -1.79 -4.35
CA LYS A 432 -12.98 -0.60 -5.06
C LYS A 432 -11.52 -0.71 -5.50
N THR A 433 -10.73 -1.51 -4.79
CA THR A 433 -9.33 -1.81 -5.15
C THR A 433 -9.04 -3.30 -4.97
N VAL A 434 -8.00 -3.80 -5.65
CA VAL A 434 -7.58 -5.21 -5.57
C VAL A 434 -7.25 -5.62 -4.13
N THR A 435 -6.51 -4.77 -3.40
CA THR A 435 -6.09 -5.05 -2.02
C THR A 435 -7.14 -4.69 -0.98
N THR A 436 -8.21 -3.98 -1.36
CA THR A 436 -9.21 -3.41 -0.44
C THR A 436 -8.62 -2.49 0.64
N GLY A 437 -7.41 -1.99 0.42
CA GLY A 437 -6.65 -1.30 1.47
C GLY A 437 -5.97 -0.01 1.04
N ARG A 438 -5.64 0.79 2.06
CA ARG A 438 -4.78 1.97 1.98
C ARG A 438 -3.34 1.57 2.22
N LEU A 439 -2.39 2.22 1.53
CA LEU A 439 -0.96 2.10 1.76
C LEU A 439 -0.61 2.19 3.26
N ASN A 440 0.22 1.26 3.73
CA ASN A 440 0.88 1.32 5.02
C ASN A 440 2.37 1.06 4.83
N VAL A 441 3.17 2.12 4.87
CA VAL A 441 4.61 2.02 4.57
C VAL A 441 5.39 1.35 5.71
N PHE A 442 4.93 1.49 6.96
CA PHE A 442 5.55 0.82 8.10
C PHE A 442 5.43 -0.70 7.98
N LYS A 443 4.23 -1.22 7.69
CA LYS A 443 4.04 -2.65 7.48
C LYS A 443 4.84 -3.15 6.28
N ALA A 444 4.88 -2.38 5.19
CA ALA A 444 5.61 -2.74 3.98
C ALA A 444 7.12 -2.86 4.23
N ILE A 445 7.73 -1.91 4.94
CA ILE A 445 9.17 -1.93 5.24
C ILE A 445 9.53 -2.95 6.34
N SER A 446 8.65 -3.16 7.32
CA SER A 446 8.86 -4.13 8.40
C SER A 446 8.82 -5.58 7.93
N ASN A 447 8.01 -5.87 6.92
CA ASN A 447 7.76 -7.23 6.43
C ASN A 447 8.51 -7.57 5.13
N CYS A 448 9.36 -6.70 4.63
CA CYS A 448 10.04 -6.88 3.35
C CYS A 448 11.15 -7.96 3.33
N GLY A 449 11.54 -8.49 4.48
CA GLY A 449 12.49 -9.62 4.58
C GLY A 449 11.83 -10.98 4.79
N GLY A 450 10.51 -11.04 4.96
CA GLY A 450 9.72 -12.27 5.14
C GLY A 450 9.21 -12.82 3.81
N SER A 451 8.93 -14.14 3.75
CA SER A 451 8.15 -14.71 2.66
C SER A 451 6.85 -13.92 2.53
N PRO A 452 6.38 -13.58 1.31
CA PRO A 452 5.13 -12.85 1.15
C PRO A 452 4.02 -13.57 1.91
N PRO A 453 3.16 -12.84 2.65
CA PRO A 453 1.96 -13.46 3.19
C PRO A 453 1.21 -14.12 2.04
N PRO A 454 0.57 -15.29 2.26
CA PRO A 454 -0.23 -15.92 1.23
C PRO A 454 -1.22 -14.87 0.71
N PRO A 455 -1.51 -14.87 -0.60
CA PRO A 455 -2.47 -13.94 -1.17
C PRO A 455 -3.77 -14.01 -0.36
N PRO A 456 -4.48 -12.89 -0.17
CA PRO A 456 -5.77 -12.90 0.51
C PRO A 456 -6.60 -14.04 -0.07
N PRO A 457 -7.28 -14.83 0.75
CA PRO A 457 -8.12 -15.90 0.23
C PRO A 457 -9.07 -15.30 -0.79
N ALA A 458 -9.16 -15.92 -1.97
CA ALA A 458 -10.07 -15.49 -3.02
C ALA A 458 -11.47 -15.29 -2.41
N PRO A 459 -12.22 -14.25 -2.81
CA PRO A 459 -13.55 -14.01 -2.28
C PRO A 459 -14.36 -15.29 -2.32
N GLN A 460 -14.94 -15.66 -1.17
CA GLN A 460 -15.76 -16.86 -1.10
C GLN A 460 -17.03 -16.66 -1.93
N ASP A 461 -17.39 -17.64 -2.73
CA ASP A 461 -18.62 -17.69 -3.51
C ASP A 461 -18.97 -19.17 -3.78
N PHE A 462 -20.07 -19.44 -4.46
CA PHE A 462 -20.44 -20.76 -4.92
C PHE A 462 -21.01 -20.71 -6.33
N THR A 463 -21.01 -21.85 -6.99
CA THR A 463 -21.65 -21.99 -8.32
C THR A 463 -22.84 -22.94 -8.21
N VAL A 464 -23.84 -22.74 -9.07
CA VAL A 464 -24.96 -23.66 -9.25
C VAL A 464 -24.95 -24.15 -10.69
N GLY A 465 -24.90 -25.47 -10.88
CA GLY A 465 -25.01 -26.13 -12.18
C GLY A 465 -26.14 -27.14 -12.17
N ALA A 466 -26.68 -27.51 -13.33
CA ALA A 466 -27.69 -28.55 -13.45
C ALA A 466 -27.56 -29.33 -14.75
N ALA A 467 -27.72 -30.65 -14.66
CA ALA A 467 -27.66 -31.58 -15.79
C ALA A 467 -28.71 -32.73 -15.63
N PRO A 468 -29.20 -33.28 -16.76
CA PRO A 468 -28.99 -32.88 -18.12
C PRO A 468 -29.70 -31.58 -18.47
N GLY A 469 -29.23 -30.84 -19.50
CA GLY A 469 -29.80 -29.55 -19.92
C GLY A 469 -31.28 -29.65 -20.40
N SER A 470 -31.79 -30.87 -20.69
CA SER A 470 -33.18 -31.07 -21.11
C SER A 470 -33.66 -32.49 -20.77
N VAL A 471 -34.91 -32.59 -20.28
CA VAL A 471 -35.60 -33.86 -20.01
C VAL A 471 -36.98 -33.83 -20.65
N ASN A 472 -37.37 -34.97 -21.29
CA ASN A 472 -38.70 -35.17 -21.84
C ASN A 472 -39.49 -36.14 -20.97
N VAL A 473 -40.72 -35.78 -20.56
CA VAL A 473 -41.59 -36.63 -19.75
C VAL A 473 -43.00 -36.72 -20.34
N LYS A 474 -43.68 -37.82 -20.13
CA LYS A 474 -45.14 -37.92 -20.33
C LYS A 474 -45.86 -37.29 -19.14
N ARG A 475 -47.09 -36.81 -19.33
CA ARG A 475 -47.96 -36.36 -18.21
C ARG A 475 -48.04 -37.46 -17.14
N GLY A 476 -47.93 -37.09 -15.89
CA GLY A 476 -47.85 -37.98 -14.73
C GLY A 476 -46.46 -38.59 -14.49
N GLY A 477 -45.48 -38.30 -15.34
CA GLY A 477 -44.10 -38.75 -15.19
C GLY A 477 -43.22 -37.79 -14.39
N SER A 478 -41.99 -38.23 -14.12
CA SER A 478 -40.99 -37.48 -13.36
C SER A 478 -39.78 -37.16 -14.23
N ALA A 479 -39.28 -35.91 -14.14
CA ALA A 479 -38.01 -35.47 -14.68
C ALA A 479 -37.00 -35.40 -13.54
N ILE A 480 -35.79 -35.88 -13.79
CA ILE A 480 -34.68 -35.90 -12.82
C ILE A 480 -33.52 -35.11 -13.37
N TYR A 481 -32.97 -34.21 -12.55
CA TYR A 481 -31.80 -33.42 -12.82
C TYR A 481 -30.82 -33.54 -11.65
N THR A 482 -29.53 -33.61 -11.94
CA THR A 482 -28.47 -33.46 -10.93
C THR A 482 -28.14 -32.00 -10.82
N VAL A 483 -28.33 -31.44 -9.66
CA VAL A 483 -27.93 -30.04 -9.32
C VAL A 483 -26.59 -30.11 -8.60
N THR A 484 -25.59 -29.43 -9.12
CA THR A 484 -24.24 -29.38 -8.55
C THR A 484 -23.98 -28.01 -7.97
N VAL A 485 -23.65 -27.94 -6.68
CA VAL A 485 -23.21 -26.72 -6.01
C VAL A 485 -21.71 -26.84 -5.76
N GLY A 486 -20.94 -25.92 -6.37
CA GLY A 486 -19.46 -25.90 -6.30
C GLY A 486 -18.96 -24.80 -5.39
N SER A 487 -17.93 -25.08 -4.59
CA SER A 487 -17.22 -24.10 -3.76
C SER A 487 -16.31 -23.23 -4.61
N VAL A 488 -16.32 -21.92 -4.38
CA VAL A 488 -15.39 -20.94 -4.92
C VAL A 488 -14.72 -20.24 -3.74
N GLY A 489 -13.41 -20.01 -3.81
CA GLY A 489 -12.66 -19.34 -2.74
C GLY A 489 -12.75 -20.03 -1.37
N GLY A 490 -13.00 -21.35 -1.35
CA GLY A 490 -13.10 -22.13 -0.11
C GLY A 490 -14.44 -22.01 0.61
N PHE A 491 -15.50 -21.49 -0.03
CA PHE A 491 -16.84 -21.44 0.56
C PHE A 491 -17.32 -22.84 0.99
N SER A 492 -17.83 -22.95 2.20
CA SER A 492 -18.36 -24.19 2.79
C SER A 492 -19.62 -23.96 3.63
N GLY A 493 -20.35 -22.89 3.34
CA GLY A 493 -21.63 -22.57 3.98
C GLY A 493 -22.81 -23.28 3.34
N PRO A 494 -23.99 -23.31 4.01
CA PRO A 494 -25.22 -23.85 3.44
C PRO A 494 -25.73 -23.00 2.28
N VAL A 495 -26.30 -23.67 1.27
CA VAL A 495 -26.95 -23.07 0.10
C VAL A 495 -28.35 -23.63 -0.01
N ASP A 496 -29.37 -22.80 0.15
CA ASP A 496 -30.79 -23.15 -0.02
C ASP A 496 -31.14 -23.20 -1.50
N LEU A 497 -31.84 -24.26 -1.94
CA LEU A 497 -32.17 -24.49 -3.34
C LEU A 497 -33.65 -24.28 -3.63
N VAL A 498 -33.94 -23.52 -4.68
CA VAL A 498 -35.32 -23.30 -5.15
C VAL A 498 -35.38 -23.53 -6.66
N VAL A 499 -36.49 -24.08 -7.16
CA VAL A 499 -36.75 -24.14 -8.60
C VAL A 499 -38.01 -23.37 -8.96
N THR A 500 -37.93 -22.58 -10.04
CA THR A 500 -39.06 -21.84 -10.61
C THR A 500 -39.30 -22.27 -12.07
N GLY A 501 -40.44 -21.87 -12.66
CA GLY A 501 -40.74 -22.18 -14.05
C GLY A 501 -41.32 -23.60 -14.26
N ILE A 502 -41.70 -24.33 -13.20
CA ILE A 502 -42.33 -25.63 -13.33
C ILE A 502 -43.73 -25.52 -13.93
N PRO A 503 -44.21 -26.58 -14.64
CA PRO A 503 -45.59 -26.62 -15.17
C PRO A 503 -46.62 -26.47 -14.08
N GLN A 504 -47.74 -25.84 -14.39
CA GLN A 504 -48.88 -25.75 -13.46
C GLN A 504 -49.31 -27.19 -13.03
N GLY A 505 -49.53 -27.38 -11.72
CA GLY A 505 -49.91 -28.64 -11.13
C GLY A 505 -48.75 -29.67 -11.00
N ALA A 506 -47.51 -29.28 -11.35
CA ALA A 506 -46.34 -30.08 -11.03
C ALA A 506 -45.78 -29.70 -9.64
N ALA A 507 -45.09 -30.67 -9.03
CA ALA A 507 -44.38 -30.47 -7.77
C ALA A 507 -42.89 -30.83 -7.95
N TYR A 508 -42.02 -30.30 -7.09
CA TYR A 508 -40.61 -30.66 -7.09
C TYR A 508 -40.11 -31.02 -5.70
N THR A 509 -39.03 -31.78 -5.67
CA THR A 509 -38.27 -32.11 -4.46
C THR A 509 -36.80 -32.16 -4.77
N PHE A 510 -35.97 -31.71 -3.82
CA PHE A 510 -34.52 -31.99 -3.81
C PHE A 510 -34.23 -33.18 -2.90
N SER A 511 -33.19 -33.96 -3.22
CA SER A 511 -32.72 -35.06 -2.35
C SER A 511 -32.04 -34.54 -1.09
N GLN A 512 -31.43 -33.35 -1.19
CA GLN A 512 -30.83 -32.60 -0.09
C GLN A 512 -31.04 -31.12 -0.35
N ASP A 513 -31.56 -30.41 0.66
CA ASP A 513 -31.75 -28.94 0.67
C ASP A 513 -31.90 -28.51 2.14
N PRO A 514 -31.03 -27.62 2.67
CA PRO A 514 -29.90 -27.02 1.98
C PRO A 514 -28.74 -27.99 1.70
N VAL A 515 -27.87 -27.59 0.74
CA VAL A 515 -26.62 -28.29 0.43
C VAL A 515 -25.43 -27.50 0.91
N THR A 516 -24.39 -28.17 1.42
CA THR A 516 -23.15 -27.53 1.87
C THR A 516 -21.98 -28.10 1.07
N PRO A 517 -21.39 -27.31 0.12
CA PRO A 517 -20.25 -27.80 -0.64
C PRO A 517 -19.02 -27.87 0.27
N PRO A 518 -18.20 -28.93 0.21
CA PRO A 518 -16.90 -28.92 0.87
C PRO A 518 -15.98 -27.86 0.27
N ALA A 519 -15.14 -27.22 1.08
CA ALA A 519 -14.20 -26.20 0.61
C ALA A 519 -13.37 -26.70 -0.59
N GLY A 520 -13.39 -25.95 -1.70
CA GLY A 520 -12.69 -26.29 -2.94
C GLY A 520 -13.28 -27.44 -3.75
N ASN A 521 -14.42 -28.01 -3.34
CA ASN A 521 -15.08 -29.13 -4.00
C ASN A 521 -16.55 -28.82 -4.32
N SER A 522 -17.27 -29.78 -4.86
CA SER A 522 -18.70 -29.65 -5.15
C SER A 522 -19.52 -30.76 -4.47
N VAL A 523 -20.81 -30.48 -4.28
CA VAL A 523 -21.81 -31.41 -3.76
C VAL A 523 -23.01 -31.46 -4.71
N ASN A 524 -23.64 -32.62 -4.81
CA ASN A 524 -24.79 -32.82 -5.69
C ASN A 524 -26.08 -32.98 -4.88
N SER A 525 -27.17 -32.40 -5.39
CA SER A 525 -28.53 -32.70 -4.98
C SER A 525 -29.37 -33.11 -6.19
N THR A 526 -30.25 -34.10 -6.03
CA THR A 526 -31.13 -34.56 -7.10
C THR A 526 -32.45 -33.80 -7.06
N LEU A 527 -32.70 -32.99 -8.11
CA LEU A 527 -33.98 -32.35 -8.34
C LEU A 527 -34.91 -33.33 -9.07
N THR A 528 -36.04 -33.66 -8.47
CA THR A 528 -37.11 -34.43 -9.10
C THR A 528 -38.33 -33.52 -9.32
N VAL A 529 -38.71 -33.32 -10.59
CA VAL A 529 -39.94 -32.60 -10.95
C VAL A 529 -41.00 -33.61 -11.38
N ARG A 530 -42.09 -33.68 -10.63
CA ARG A 530 -43.21 -34.61 -10.89
C ARG A 530 -44.34 -33.87 -11.57
N THR A 531 -44.72 -34.30 -12.77
CA THR A 531 -45.88 -33.79 -13.49
C THR A 531 -47.11 -34.59 -13.12
N THR A 532 -48.30 -34.03 -13.31
CA THR A 532 -49.61 -34.70 -13.13
C THR A 532 -50.27 -34.99 -14.46
N SER A 533 -51.34 -35.75 -14.47
CA SER A 533 -52.18 -35.99 -15.65
C SER A 533 -52.81 -34.69 -16.20
N SER A 534 -52.96 -33.66 -15.35
CA SER A 534 -53.48 -32.33 -15.70
C SER A 534 -52.41 -31.32 -16.11
N SER A 535 -51.10 -31.67 -15.96
CA SER A 535 -50.03 -30.73 -16.35
C SER A 535 -50.11 -30.39 -17.84
N SER A 536 -50.00 -29.12 -18.19
CA SER A 536 -50.06 -28.65 -19.57
C SER A 536 -48.89 -29.19 -20.39
N ARG A 537 -49.16 -29.56 -21.66
CA ARG A 537 -48.10 -29.93 -22.62
C ARG A 537 -47.33 -28.66 -23.01
N GLY A 538 -46.03 -28.81 -23.19
CA GLY A 538 -45.17 -27.65 -23.55
C GLY A 538 -43.73 -27.88 -23.18
N THR A 539 -42.91 -26.91 -23.52
CA THR A 539 -41.49 -26.81 -23.07
C THR A 539 -41.40 -25.72 -22.02
N TYR A 540 -40.82 -26.05 -20.88
CA TYR A 540 -40.70 -25.20 -19.73
C TYR A 540 -39.21 -24.97 -19.42
N THR A 541 -38.82 -23.71 -19.24
CA THR A 541 -37.50 -23.38 -18.72
C THR A 541 -37.57 -23.39 -17.19
N LEU A 542 -36.83 -24.30 -16.58
CA LEU A 542 -36.69 -24.37 -15.13
C LEU A 542 -35.46 -23.56 -14.72
N THR A 543 -35.64 -22.62 -13.81
CA THR A 543 -34.53 -21.90 -13.19
C THR A 543 -34.30 -22.48 -11.78
N ILE A 544 -33.12 -23.04 -11.56
CA ILE A 544 -32.66 -23.55 -10.29
C ILE A 544 -31.77 -22.49 -9.66
N SER A 545 -32.19 -21.92 -8.54
CA SER A 545 -31.44 -20.90 -7.81
C SER A 545 -30.95 -21.46 -6.49
N GLY A 546 -29.69 -21.20 -6.17
CA GLY A 546 -29.10 -21.43 -4.86
C GLY A 546 -28.83 -20.11 -4.17
N THR A 547 -29.23 -19.99 -2.89
CA THR A 547 -28.97 -18.81 -2.06
C THR A 547 -28.13 -19.20 -0.85
N GLY A 548 -26.99 -18.54 -0.68
CA GLY A 548 -26.04 -18.74 0.42
C GLY A 548 -25.49 -17.42 0.93
N ASN A 549 -24.67 -17.46 1.98
CA ASN A 549 -24.10 -16.26 2.61
C ASN A 549 -22.55 -16.29 2.56
N PRO A 550 -21.92 -16.21 1.37
CA PRO A 550 -20.49 -16.06 1.28
C PRO A 550 -20.08 -14.69 1.87
N ASN A 551 -19.02 -14.70 2.68
CA ASN A 551 -18.51 -13.49 3.35
C ASN A 551 -19.57 -12.72 4.17
N GLY A 552 -20.61 -13.42 4.67
CA GLY A 552 -21.67 -12.78 5.47
C GLY A 552 -22.71 -12.00 4.66
N ALA A 553 -22.62 -11.99 3.32
CA ALA A 553 -23.60 -11.36 2.44
C ALA A 553 -24.44 -12.40 1.71
N SER A 554 -25.75 -12.16 1.57
CA SER A 554 -26.66 -13.04 0.83
C SER A 554 -26.36 -12.95 -0.67
N THR A 555 -25.98 -14.08 -1.27
CA THR A 555 -25.68 -14.19 -2.71
C THR A 555 -26.58 -15.26 -3.32
N THR A 556 -27.09 -15.03 -4.53
CA THR A 556 -27.91 -15.99 -5.28
C THR A 556 -27.30 -16.27 -6.63
N ASN A 557 -26.96 -17.53 -6.89
CA ASN A 557 -26.48 -18.03 -8.18
C ASN A 557 -27.52 -18.99 -8.78
N SER A 558 -27.60 -19.10 -10.11
CA SER A 558 -28.61 -19.92 -10.76
C SER A 558 -28.13 -20.63 -12.02
N ALA A 559 -28.82 -21.75 -12.32
CA ALA A 559 -28.67 -22.50 -13.57
C ALA A 559 -30.05 -22.71 -14.20
N THR A 560 -30.09 -22.89 -15.51
CA THR A 560 -31.35 -23.18 -16.24
C THR A 560 -31.28 -24.51 -16.95
N VAL A 561 -32.40 -25.26 -16.93
CA VAL A 561 -32.58 -26.48 -17.70
C VAL A 561 -33.97 -26.49 -18.34
N SER A 562 -34.22 -27.38 -19.29
CA SER A 562 -35.48 -27.47 -20.02
C SER A 562 -36.23 -28.74 -19.64
N LEU A 563 -37.55 -28.62 -19.37
CA LEU A 563 -38.48 -29.72 -19.19
C LEU A 563 -39.52 -29.71 -20.31
N ARG A 564 -39.60 -30.80 -21.08
CA ARG A 564 -40.64 -30.96 -22.10
C ARG A 564 -41.68 -31.98 -21.68
N VAL A 565 -42.93 -31.51 -21.48
CA VAL A 565 -44.08 -32.35 -21.15
C VAL A 565 -44.82 -32.70 -22.44
N ARG A 566 -45.00 -34.01 -22.69
CA ARG A 566 -45.65 -34.57 -23.89
C ARG A 566 -46.99 -35.19 -23.59
#